data_10ab8218dfdaba16cebf6be03e5cf65d
#
_entry.id   10ab8218dfdaba16cebf6be03e5cf65d
#
_cell.length_a   1.000
_cell.length_b   1.000
_cell.length_c   1.000
_cell.angle_alpha   90.00
_cell.angle_beta   90.00
_cell.angle_gamma   90.00
#
_symmetry.space_group_name_H-M   'P 1'
#
loop_
_entity.id
_entity.type
_entity.pdbx_description
1 polymer ?
#
loop_
_entity_poly.entity_id
_entity_poly.type
_entity_poly.pdbx_seq_one_letter_code
_entity_poly.pdbx_strand_id
1 'polypeptide(L)'
;MNFYRKIEVANLAKLQQELLLLVPSELLENPRVHFPKEQDGFFKIKELCDLLDHLGMSYNNTAFGYFVCTPKKSVPMHIDYGDTEYSLNIPLQHCDNTFTHFYKTDREPVLIPSRVHQGVAYHPHYSFVNVKAEIVESFESNIPCVMHIKTPHSVTNDTDNIRISTLIRHSNNDHMRSIFSAL
;
A
#
# COMPACT_ATOMS: atom_id res chain seq x y z
N MET A 1 19.78 2.02 -5.44
CA MET A 1 18.87 2.69 -4.48
C MET A 1 17.72 1.71 -4.28
N ASN A 2 17.45 1.26 -3.07
CA ASN A 2 16.39 0.29 -2.83
C ASN A 2 15.09 1.07 -2.59
N PHE A 3 14.00 0.69 -3.21
CA PHE A 3 12.70 1.36 -3.09
C PHE A 3 11.74 0.67 -2.12
N TYR A 4 12.08 -0.54 -1.69
CA TYR A 4 11.35 -1.28 -0.66
C TYR A 4 12.31 -2.07 0.24
N ARG A 5 11.83 -2.45 1.41
CA ARG A 5 12.50 -3.32 2.38
C ARG A 5 11.52 -4.35 2.90
N LYS A 6 11.91 -5.61 2.84
CA LYS A 6 11.14 -6.71 3.45
C LYS A 6 11.19 -6.59 4.96
N ILE A 7 10.09 -6.95 5.61
CA ILE A 7 10.04 -7.05 7.08
C ILE A 7 9.60 -8.45 7.49
N GLU A 8 10.10 -8.89 8.62
CA GLU A 8 9.62 -10.09 9.28
C GLU A 8 8.47 -9.73 10.20
N VAL A 9 7.38 -10.48 10.11
CA VAL A 9 6.19 -10.28 10.93
C VAL A 9 5.92 -11.57 11.69
N ALA A 10 5.99 -11.51 13.00
CA ALA A 10 5.64 -12.62 13.85
C ALA A 10 4.15 -12.98 13.68
N ASN A 11 3.83 -14.28 13.60
CA ASN A 11 2.46 -14.76 13.40
C ASN A 11 1.73 -14.16 12.20
N LEU A 12 2.45 -13.93 11.08
CA LEU A 12 1.90 -13.27 9.87
C LEU A 12 0.55 -13.87 9.44
N ALA A 13 0.41 -15.19 9.40
CA ALA A 13 -0.82 -15.82 8.97
C ALA A 13 -2.03 -15.45 9.85
N LYS A 14 -1.84 -15.35 11.18
CA LYS A 14 -2.88 -14.92 12.10
C LYS A 14 -3.23 -13.45 11.88
N LEU A 15 -2.21 -12.58 11.77
CA LEU A 15 -2.42 -11.17 11.46
C LEU A 15 -3.22 -10.98 10.17
N GLN A 16 -2.86 -11.72 9.11
CA GLN A 16 -3.56 -11.67 7.83
C GLN A 16 -5.05 -12.06 7.96
N GLN A 17 -5.35 -13.13 8.70
CA GLN A 17 -6.73 -13.55 8.93
C GLN A 17 -7.54 -12.48 9.66
N GLU A 18 -7.01 -11.91 10.73
CA GLU A 18 -7.70 -10.88 11.51
C GLU A 18 -7.90 -9.59 10.70
N LEU A 19 -6.92 -9.17 9.91
CA LEU A 19 -7.04 -8.02 9.01
C LEU A 19 -8.07 -8.26 7.91
N LEU A 20 -8.18 -9.47 7.37
CA LEU A 20 -9.19 -9.82 6.35
C LEU A 20 -10.60 -9.70 6.89
N LEU A 21 -10.84 -10.00 8.17
CA LEU A 21 -12.17 -9.84 8.79
C LEU A 21 -12.64 -8.38 8.87
N LEU A 22 -11.73 -7.41 8.80
CA LEU A 22 -12.03 -5.99 8.81
C LEU A 22 -12.19 -5.39 7.40
N VAL A 23 -11.98 -6.17 6.33
CA VAL A 23 -12.16 -5.68 4.95
C VAL A 23 -13.65 -5.42 4.69
N PRO A 24 -14.05 -4.18 4.39
CA PRO A 24 -15.43 -3.89 4.04
C PRO A 24 -15.87 -4.64 2.78
N SER A 25 -17.05 -5.27 2.82
CA SER A 25 -17.55 -6.06 1.69
C SER A 25 -17.73 -5.26 0.41
N GLU A 26 -18.06 -3.97 0.51
CA GLU A 26 -18.17 -3.08 -0.64
C GLU A 26 -16.86 -2.87 -1.41
N LEU A 27 -15.70 -3.16 -0.79
CA LEU A 27 -14.42 -3.12 -1.50
C LEU A 27 -14.20 -4.29 -2.45
N LEU A 28 -14.86 -5.41 -2.21
CA LEU A 28 -14.82 -6.56 -3.10
C LEU A 28 -15.65 -6.32 -4.35
N GLU A 29 -16.75 -5.55 -4.24
CA GLU A 29 -17.59 -5.14 -5.36
C GLU A 29 -16.99 -3.96 -6.13
N ASN A 30 -16.36 -3.03 -5.41
CA ASN A 30 -15.74 -1.81 -5.95
C ASN A 30 -14.27 -1.69 -5.52
N PRO A 31 -13.37 -2.48 -6.10
CA PRO A 31 -11.95 -2.52 -5.75
C PRO A 31 -11.26 -1.16 -5.90
N ARG A 32 -10.61 -0.72 -4.82
CA ARG A 32 -9.92 0.59 -4.74
C ARG A 32 -8.98 0.65 -3.54
N VAL A 33 -8.25 1.74 -3.43
CA VAL A 33 -7.64 2.16 -2.16
C VAL A 33 -8.74 2.71 -1.24
N HIS A 34 -8.76 2.31 0.00
CA HIS A 34 -9.74 2.73 0.99
C HIS A 34 -9.10 2.91 2.36
N PHE A 35 -9.27 4.06 2.97
CA PHE A 35 -8.92 4.33 4.36
C PHE A 35 -10.23 4.48 5.14
N PRO A 36 -10.61 3.50 5.98
CA PRO A 36 -11.84 3.60 6.77
C PRO A 36 -11.74 4.78 7.76
N LYS A 37 -12.87 5.42 8.00
CA LYS A 37 -12.95 6.53 8.97
C LYS A 37 -12.77 6.03 10.40
N GLU A 38 -13.35 4.87 10.71
CA GLU A 38 -13.22 4.22 12.02
C GLU A 38 -12.06 3.22 11.94
N GLN A 39 -11.07 3.41 12.77
CA GLN A 39 -9.85 2.61 12.79
C GLN A 39 -9.68 1.78 14.07
N ASP A 40 -10.59 1.89 15.02
CA ASP A 40 -10.51 1.22 16.32
C ASP A 40 -10.43 -0.31 16.22
N GLY A 41 -11.01 -0.89 15.15
CA GLY A 41 -10.93 -2.32 14.88
C GLY A 41 -9.50 -2.84 14.71
N PHE A 42 -8.64 -2.05 14.08
CA PHE A 42 -7.24 -2.41 13.85
C PHE A 42 -6.46 -2.51 15.17
N PHE A 43 -6.71 -1.60 16.12
CA PHE A 43 -6.03 -1.58 17.40
C PHE A 43 -6.49 -2.67 18.38
N LYS A 44 -7.47 -3.48 18.01
CA LYS A 44 -7.88 -4.69 18.75
C LYS A 44 -7.12 -5.93 18.31
N ILE A 45 -6.39 -5.86 17.19
CA ILE A 45 -5.59 -6.96 16.67
C ILE A 45 -4.24 -6.96 17.39
N LYS A 46 -4.04 -7.93 18.26
CA LYS A 46 -2.81 -8.01 19.08
C LYS A 46 -1.55 -8.07 18.22
N GLU A 47 -1.54 -8.91 17.20
CA GLU A 47 -0.38 -9.10 16.30
C GLU A 47 -0.02 -7.82 15.56
N LEU A 48 -1.02 -6.99 15.23
CA LEU A 48 -0.78 -5.69 14.62
C LEU A 48 -0.18 -4.71 15.64
N CYS A 49 -0.71 -4.67 16.84
CA CYS A 49 -0.17 -3.85 17.92
C CYS A 49 1.28 -4.24 18.24
N ASP A 50 1.56 -5.53 18.38
CA ASP A 50 2.91 -6.04 18.62
C ASP A 50 3.89 -5.63 17.49
N LEU A 51 3.44 -5.66 16.24
CA LEU A 51 4.23 -5.21 15.08
C LEU A 51 4.51 -3.70 15.14
N LEU A 52 3.49 -2.89 15.40
CA LEU A 52 3.64 -1.44 15.51
C LEU A 52 4.58 -1.05 16.66
N ASP A 53 4.42 -1.69 17.81
CA ASP A 53 5.28 -1.48 18.98
C ASP A 53 6.73 -1.88 18.67
N HIS A 54 6.94 -3.01 17.99
CA HIS A 54 8.27 -3.47 17.55
C HIS A 54 8.94 -2.46 16.61
N LEU A 55 8.14 -1.84 15.71
CA LEU A 55 8.61 -0.81 14.79
C LEU A 55 8.63 0.59 15.43
N GLY A 56 8.21 0.75 16.68
CA GLY A 56 8.12 2.05 17.37
C GLY A 56 7.10 3.01 16.73
N MET A 57 6.10 2.48 16.03
CA MET A 57 5.07 3.29 15.36
C MET A 57 3.94 3.63 16.33
N SER A 58 3.74 4.91 16.62
CA SER A 58 2.66 5.36 17.50
C SER A 58 1.30 5.28 16.81
N TYR A 59 0.29 4.81 17.52
CA TYR A 59 -1.08 4.63 17.01
C TYR A 59 -1.72 5.94 16.53
N ASN A 60 -1.52 7.04 17.27
CA ASN A 60 -2.09 8.36 16.95
C ASN A 60 -1.58 8.93 15.61
N ASN A 61 -0.43 8.45 15.14
CA ASN A 61 0.20 8.91 13.90
C ASN A 61 0.07 7.88 12.77
N THR A 62 -0.71 6.82 12.99
CA THR A 62 -0.83 5.70 12.05
C THR A 62 -2.24 5.67 11.45
N ALA A 63 -2.30 5.60 10.14
CA ALA A 63 -3.53 5.40 9.37
C ALA A 63 -3.49 4.04 8.67
N PHE A 64 -4.59 3.30 8.77
CA PHE A 64 -4.76 2.00 8.13
C PHE A 64 -5.70 2.11 6.95
N GLY A 65 -5.35 1.40 5.89
CA GLY A 65 -6.16 1.32 4.70
C GLY A 65 -6.04 -0.03 4.02
N TYR A 66 -6.84 -0.21 2.99
CA TYR A 66 -6.81 -1.36 2.12
C TYR A 66 -6.50 -0.94 0.70
N PHE A 67 -5.72 -1.75 0.03
CA PHE A 67 -5.56 -1.72 -1.40
C PHE A 67 -6.19 -2.99 -1.98
N VAL A 68 -7.23 -2.81 -2.79
CA VAL A 68 -7.94 -3.89 -3.47
C VAL A 68 -7.80 -3.69 -4.97
N CYS A 69 -7.25 -4.70 -5.64
CA CYS A 69 -7.00 -4.66 -7.07
C CYS A 69 -7.77 -5.79 -7.77
N THR A 70 -8.52 -5.43 -8.82
CA THR A 70 -9.29 -6.38 -9.63
C THR A 70 -8.39 -7.36 -10.39
N PRO A 71 -8.92 -8.55 -10.74
CA PRO A 71 -8.25 -9.50 -11.61
C PRO A 71 -7.81 -8.87 -12.93
N LYS A 72 -6.64 -9.27 -13.44
CA LYS A 72 -6.12 -8.84 -14.76
C LYS A 72 -6.07 -7.32 -14.93
N LYS A 73 -5.85 -6.58 -13.84
CA LYS A 73 -5.76 -5.10 -13.87
C LYS A 73 -4.43 -4.61 -13.33
N SER A 74 -4.06 -3.43 -13.80
CA SER A 74 -2.91 -2.70 -13.30
C SER A 74 -3.35 -1.34 -12.79
N VAL A 75 -2.74 -0.90 -11.70
CA VAL A 75 -2.74 0.50 -11.31
C VAL A 75 -1.59 1.16 -12.08
N PRO A 76 -1.87 2.14 -12.93
CA PRO A 76 -0.85 2.81 -13.73
C PRO A 76 0.25 3.44 -12.87
N MET A 77 1.38 3.77 -13.49
CA MET A 77 2.47 4.46 -12.81
C MET A 77 1.99 5.76 -12.17
N HIS A 78 2.24 5.91 -10.87
CA HIS A 78 1.82 7.05 -10.06
C HIS A 78 2.78 7.28 -8.89
N ILE A 79 2.56 8.39 -8.20
CA ILE A 79 3.12 8.71 -6.88
C ILE A 79 1.93 8.98 -5.96
N ASP A 80 1.97 8.44 -4.76
CA ASP A 80 0.92 8.67 -3.78
C ASP A 80 0.86 10.14 -3.33
N TYR A 81 -0.36 10.65 -3.23
CA TYR A 81 -0.63 12.01 -2.75
C TYR A 81 -0.47 12.10 -1.21
N GLY A 82 -0.28 13.34 -0.72
CA GLY A 82 -0.15 13.66 0.70
C GLY A 82 1.31 13.71 1.16
N ASP A 83 1.52 13.85 2.47
CA ASP A 83 2.83 14.13 3.04
C ASP A 83 3.60 12.87 3.47
N THR A 84 2.92 11.73 3.53
CA THR A 84 3.55 10.45 3.92
C THR A 84 4.49 9.96 2.81
N GLU A 85 5.73 9.65 3.18
CA GLU A 85 6.76 9.17 2.24
C GLU A 85 6.82 7.64 2.14
N TYR A 86 6.39 6.94 3.16
CA TYR A 86 6.51 5.48 3.25
C TYR A 86 5.17 4.82 3.58
N SER A 87 5.00 3.59 3.10
CA SER A 87 3.88 2.72 3.45
C SER A 87 4.42 1.37 3.88
N LEU A 88 3.96 0.86 5.03
CA LEU A 88 4.10 -0.52 5.41
C LEU A 88 2.93 -1.29 4.79
N ASN A 89 3.25 -2.25 3.94
CA ASN A 89 2.28 -3.05 3.20
C ASN A 89 2.30 -4.49 3.70
N ILE A 90 1.13 -5.03 4.04
CA ILE A 90 0.96 -6.43 4.45
C ILE A 90 0.05 -7.09 3.40
N PRO A 91 0.54 -8.09 2.65
CA PRO A 91 -0.28 -8.87 1.74
C PRO A 91 -1.30 -9.66 2.54
N LEU A 92 -2.57 -9.68 2.10
CA LEU A 92 -3.63 -10.38 2.80
C LEU A 92 -4.16 -11.57 2.01
N GLN A 93 -4.52 -11.36 0.74
CA GLN A 93 -5.15 -12.38 -0.07
C GLN A 93 -4.76 -12.24 -1.55
N HIS A 94 -4.46 -13.36 -2.19
CA HIS A 94 -4.15 -13.47 -3.63
C HIS A 94 -3.05 -12.49 -4.10
N CYS A 95 -2.00 -12.36 -3.29
CA CYS A 95 -0.87 -11.49 -3.58
C CYS A 95 0.28 -12.19 -4.34
N ASP A 96 0.24 -13.51 -4.50
CA ASP A 96 1.16 -14.26 -5.37
C ASP A 96 0.91 -13.90 -6.84
N ASN A 97 1.96 -13.85 -7.65
CA ASN A 97 1.92 -13.43 -9.05
C ASN A 97 1.33 -12.03 -9.25
N THR A 98 1.51 -11.16 -8.25
CA THR A 98 1.21 -9.73 -8.33
C THR A 98 2.48 -8.94 -8.07
N PHE A 99 2.72 -7.88 -8.83
CA PHE A 99 3.99 -7.18 -8.78
C PHE A 99 3.81 -5.69 -8.50
N THR A 100 4.77 -5.15 -7.74
CA THR A 100 4.99 -3.70 -7.66
C THR A 100 6.25 -3.39 -8.45
N HIS A 101 6.15 -2.40 -9.35
CA HIS A 101 7.25 -1.94 -10.19
C HIS A 101 7.59 -0.50 -9.81
N PHE A 102 8.88 -0.20 -9.68
CA PHE A 102 9.40 1.15 -9.49
C PHE A 102 10.04 1.64 -10.77
N TYR A 103 9.89 2.94 -11.02
CA TYR A 103 10.30 3.56 -12.27
C TYR A 103 11.26 4.71 -12.06
N LYS A 104 12.15 4.86 -13.04
CA LYS A 104 12.90 6.08 -13.28
C LYS A 104 12.28 6.82 -14.45
N THR A 105 12.04 8.09 -14.28
CA THR A 105 11.53 9.00 -15.32
C THR A 105 12.12 10.38 -15.11
N ASP A 106 12.25 11.13 -16.21
CA ASP A 106 12.67 12.53 -16.24
C ASP A 106 11.47 13.49 -16.29
N ARG A 107 10.25 12.96 -16.24
CA ARG A 107 9.02 13.73 -16.37
C ARG A 107 8.41 14.02 -15.01
N GLU A 108 7.93 15.26 -14.87
CA GLU A 108 7.14 15.65 -13.71
C GLU A 108 5.75 15.02 -13.77
N PRO A 109 5.24 14.55 -12.64
CA PRO A 109 3.90 14.01 -12.57
C PRO A 109 2.84 15.10 -12.59
N VAL A 110 1.64 14.76 -13.06
CA VAL A 110 0.48 15.63 -13.03
C VAL A 110 -0.45 15.21 -11.88
N LEU A 111 -0.85 16.16 -11.05
CA LEU A 111 -1.83 15.90 -10.00
C LEU A 111 -3.20 15.58 -10.63
N ILE A 112 -3.68 14.38 -10.34
CA ILE A 112 -5.06 13.98 -10.62
C ILE A 112 -5.84 14.20 -9.32
N PRO A 113 -6.78 15.15 -9.29
CA PRO A 113 -7.55 15.45 -8.08
C PRO A 113 -8.50 14.30 -7.72
N SER A 114 -8.98 14.32 -6.49
CA SER A 114 -10.07 13.44 -6.07
C SER A 114 -11.25 13.57 -7.01
N ARG A 115 -11.83 12.44 -7.39
CA ARG A 115 -13.01 12.41 -8.25
C ARG A 115 -13.96 11.32 -7.80
N VAL A 116 -15.23 11.50 -8.11
CA VAL A 116 -16.22 10.44 -7.98
C VAL A 116 -16.59 9.99 -9.41
N HIS A 117 -16.47 8.72 -9.68
CA HIS A 117 -16.89 8.13 -10.94
C HIS A 117 -17.77 6.92 -10.65
N GLN A 118 -18.99 6.93 -11.18
CA GLN A 118 -20.01 5.88 -10.93
C GLN A 118 -20.21 5.60 -9.42
N GLY A 119 -20.23 6.64 -8.59
CA GLY A 119 -20.40 6.53 -7.14
C GLY A 119 -19.15 6.12 -6.35
N VAL A 120 -18.05 5.81 -7.02
CA VAL A 120 -16.78 5.44 -6.38
C VAL A 120 -15.89 6.66 -6.22
N ALA A 121 -15.44 6.92 -4.99
CA ALA A 121 -14.48 7.99 -4.70
C ALA A 121 -13.05 7.50 -4.97
N TYR A 122 -12.32 8.24 -5.77
CA TYR A 122 -10.90 8.03 -6.03
C TYR A 122 -10.06 9.04 -5.27
N HIS A 123 -9.05 8.58 -4.57
CA HIS A 123 -8.11 9.46 -3.89
C HIS A 123 -7.24 10.24 -4.89
N PRO A 124 -6.80 11.45 -4.54
CA PRO A 124 -5.86 12.19 -5.38
C PRO A 124 -4.53 11.44 -5.46
N HIS A 125 -3.87 11.53 -6.59
CA HIS A 125 -2.55 10.96 -6.82
C HIS A 125 -1.82 11.74 -7.91
N TYR A 126 -0.52 11.60 -7.96
CA TYR A 126 0.28 12.13 -9.07
C TYR A 126 0.43 11.04 -10.13
N SER A 127 0.00 11.34 -11.35
CA SER A 127 0.04 10.39 -12.47
C SER A 127 1.01 10.85 -13.55
N PHE A 128 1.49 9.90 -14.33
CA PHE A 128 2.38 10.13 -15.45
C PHE A 128 1.66 9.77 -16.75
N VAL A 129 1.38 10.77 -17.57
CA VAL A 129 0.65 10.58 -18.85
C VAL A 129 1.63 10.63 -20.01
N ASN A 130 1.57 9.62 -20.90
CA ASN A 130 2.40 9.53 -22.12
C ASN A 130 3.91 9.67 -21.85
N VAL A 131 4.39 9.04 -20.79
CA VAL A 131 5.77 9.11 -20.34
C VAL A 131 6.49 7.82 -20.68
N LYS A 132 7.69 7.94 -21.27
CA LYS A 132 8.64 6.83 -21.29
C LYS A 132 9.28 6.72 -19.91
N ALA A 133 9.15 5.57 -19.30
CA ALA A 133 9.73 5.29 -18.00
C ALA A 133 10.43 3.93 -18.06
N GLU A 134 11.54 3.81 -17.35
CA GLU A 134 12.30 2.60 -17.19
C GLU A 134 11.94 1.94 -15.87
N ILE A 135 11.60 0.65 -15.89
CA ILE A 135 11.46 -0.13 -14.65
C ILE A 135 12.88 -0.36 -14.12
N VAL A 136 13.13 0.16 -12.92
CA VAL A 136 14.42 0.05 -12.24
C VAL A 136 14.44 -1.01 -11.17
N GLU A 137 13.27 -1.36 -10.62
CA GLU A 137 13.12 -2.42 -9.64
C GLU A 137 11.71 -3.00 -9.70
N SER A 138 11.58 -4.30 -9.42
CA SER A 138 10.30 -4.98 -9.31
C SER A 138 10.36 -6.02 -8.20
N PHE A 139 9.26 -6.19 -7.47
CA PHE A 139 9.13 -7.28 -6.52
C PHE A 139 7.73 -7.87 -6.54
N GLU A 140 7.64 -9.14 -6.21
CA GLU A 140 6.38 -9.82 -6.00
C GLU A 140 5.76 -9.37 -4.68
N SER A 141 4.52 -8.88 -4.73
CA SER A 141 3.87 -8.19 -3.62
C SER A 141 3.26 -9.15 -2.58
N ASN A 142 3.83 -10.34 -2.43
CA ASN A 142 3.35 -11.42 -1.55
C ASN A 142 4.04 -11.45 -0.17
N ILE A 143 4.89 -10.46 0.11
CA ILE A 143 5.63 -10.35 1.38
C ILE A 143 5.35 -9.01 2.07
N PRO A 144 5.34 -8.97 3.42
CA PRO A 144 5.30 -7.71 4.14
C PRO A 144 6.53 -6.85 3.82
N CYS A 145 6.32 -5.57 3.56
CA CYS A 145 7.41 -4.66 3.24
C CYS A 145 7.09 -3.21 3.59
N VAL A 146 8.13 -2.43 3.87
CA VAL A 146 8.06 -0.97 3.84
C VAL A 146 8.51 -0.50 2.47
N MET A 147 7.71 0.34 1.81
CA MET A 147 8.05 0.89 0.50
C MET A 147 8.01 2.41 0.48
N HIS A 148 8.87 3.03 -0.34
CA HIS A 148 8.92 4.47 -0.56
C HIS A 148 7.89 4.88 -1.62
N ILE A 149 6.76 5.41 -1.18
CA ILE A 149 5.60 5.72 -2.03
C ILE A 149 5.69 7.05 -2.78
N LYS A 150 6.77 7.81 -2.55
CA LYS A 150 7.12 9.02 -3.34
C LYS A 150 8.00 8.70 -4.55
N THR A 151 8.39 7.46 -4.73
CA THR A 151 8.99 6.98 -5.98
C THR A 151 7.88 6.61 -6.96
N PRO A 152 7.99 6.95 -8.25
CA PRO A 152 7.03 6.49 -9.27
C PRO A 152 6.90 4.98 -9.25
N HIS A 153 5.69 4.48 -9.06
CA HIS A 153 5.44 3.04 -8.97
C HIS A 153 4.09 2.65 -9.59
N SER A 154 3.99 1.39 -9.96
CA SER A 154 2.74 0.77 -10.43
C SER A 154 2.52 -0.56 -9.72
N VAL A 155 1.30 -1.06 -9.81
CA VAL A 155 0.96 -2.39 -9.30
C VAL A 155 0.25 -3.16 -10.39
N THR A 156 0.66 -4.42 -10.65
CA THR A 156 -0.03 -5.34 -11.54
C THR A 156 -0.65 -6.50 -10.76
N ASN A 157 -1.84 -6.89 -11.17
CA ASN A 157 -2.49 -8.11 -10.72
C ASN A 157 -2.79 -8.98 -11.95
N ASP A 158 -1.87 -9.88 -12.27
CA ASP A 158 -1.98 -10.77 -13.43
C ASP A 158 -2.75 -12.05 -13.12
N THR A 159 -3.33 -12.16 -11.93
CA THR A 159 -4.12 -13.32 -11.49
C THR A 159 -5.61 -13.18 -11.87
N ASP A 160 -6.36 -14.27 -11.77
CA ASP A 160 -7.81 -14.30 -11.95
C ASP A 160 -8.57 -13.96 -10.67
N ASN A 161 -7.87 -13.57 -9.60
CA ASN A 161 -8.43 -13.31 -8.28
C ASN A 161 -8.30 -11.84 -7.88
N ILE A 162 -9.19 -11.38 -7.00
CA ILE A 162 -9.09 -10.07 -6.36
C ILE A 162 -7.90 -10.10 -5.38
N ARG A 163 -6.92 -9.23 -5.59
CA ARG A 163 -5.81 -9.02 -4.67
C ARG A 163 -6.21 -8.06 -3.55
N ILE A 164 -5.86 -8.40 -2.31
CA ILE A 164 -6.08 -7.56 -1.14
C ILE A 164 -4.78 -7.41 -0.35
N SER A 165 -4.42 -6.19 -0.01
CA SER A 165 -3.34 -5.87 0.92
C SER A 165 -3.74 -4.73 1.86
N THR A 166 -3.14 -4.70 3.06
CA THR A 166 -3.26 -3.57 3.97
C THR A 166 -2.18 -2.55 3.67
N LEU A 167 -2.54 -1.28 3.76
CA LEU A 167 -1.64 -0.12 3.71
C LEU A 167 -1.59 0.50 5.09
N ILE A 168 -0.41 0.62 5.68
CA ILE A 168 -0.21 1.25 6.97
C ILE A 168 0.71 2.45 6.76
N ARG A 169 0.21 3.64 7.03
CA ARG A 169 0.92 4.91 6.84
C ARG A 169 1.13 5.58 8.18
N HIS A 170 2.35 6.00 8.44
CA HIS A 170 2.72 6.73 9.64
C HIS A 170 3.13 8.16 9.27
N SER A 171 2.58 9.16 9.94
CA SER A 171 2.79 10.57 9.58
C SER A 171 4.19 11.10 9.90
N ASN A 172 4.95 10.42 10.78
CA ASN A 172 6.34 10.79 11.05
C ASN A 172 7.28 10.15 10.02
N ASN A 173 7.61 10.89 8.97
CA ASN A 173 8.49 10.45 7.89
C ASN A 173 9.93 10.17 8.34
N ASP A 174 10.45 10.91 9.31
CA ASP A 174 11.82 10.69 9.80
C ASP A 174 11.93 9.35 10.53
N HIS A 175 10.90 9.00 11.30
CA HIS A 175 10.82 7.70 11.94
C HIS A 175 10.74 6.58 10.89
N MET A 176 9.85 6.69 9.90
CA MET A 176 9.71 5.71 8.83
C MET A 176 10.98 5.57 7.98
N ARG A 177 11.70 6.67 7.74
CA ARG A 177 13.00 6.67 7.07
C ARG A 177 14.06 5.93 7.89
N SER A 178 14.04 6.08 9.22
CA SER A 178 14.90 5.35 10.13
C SER A 178 14.64 3.84 10.07
N ILE A 179 13.36 3.42 10.15
CA ILE A 179 12.97 2.01 9.98
C ILE A 179 13.46 1.49 8.63
N PHE A 180 13.14 2.19 7.54
CA PHE A 180 13.53 1.80 6.18
C PHE A 180 15.05 1.64 6.00
N SER A 181 15.85 2.46 6.69
CA SER A 181 17.31 2.41 6.62
C SER A 181 17.92 1.31 7.49
N ALA A 182 17.21 0.88 8.54
CA ALA A 182 17.66 -0.17 9.46
C ALA A 182 17.36 -1.59 8.94
N LEU A 183 16.38 -1.74 8.04
CA LEU A 183 16.01 -2.99 7.37
C LEU A 183 16.94 -3.27 6.17
#